data_7d7223310511368126bd8a577bddd81a
#
_entry.id   7d7223310511368126bd8a577bddd81a
#
_cell.length_a   1.000
_cell.length_b   1.000
_cell.length_c   1.000
_cell.angle_alpha   90.00
_cell.angle_beta   90.00
_cell.angle_gamma   90.00
#
_symmetry.space_group_name_H-M   'P 1'
#
loop_
_entity.id
_entity.type
_entity.pdbx_description
1 polymer ?
#
loop_
_entity_poly.entity_id
_entity_poly.type
_entity_poly.pdbx_seq_one_letter_code
_entity_poly.pdbx_strand_id
1 'polypeptide(L)'
;MSTASESALVVLIPEAEALVGRFRARYDPSAALGMPAHVTILYPFKSPGDLAPDVLRKLAGLFSSCPAFTAAFTQWGHFPNVLYLAPTPDEPFRKLTELVSQGFPETPPYGGQFAEIIPHLTVAQLDDPQRLHDITREFQRVAESHLPIRADVTEVALMDNEGGYWRIRSRFPLGTHQKN
;
A
#
# COMPACT_ATOMS: atom_id res chain seq x y z
N MET A 1 19.57 7.17 -17.04
CA MET A 1 18.69 8.30 -16.65
C MET A 1 18.22 8.04 -15.23
N SER A 2 18.52 8.95 -14.31
CA SER A 2 18.02 8.83 -12.93
C SER A 2 16.51 8.99 -12.98
N THR A 3 15.75 7.96 -12.62
CA THR A 3 14.32 8.10 -12.38
C THR A 3 14.14 9.11 -11.25
N ALA A 4 13.25 10.07 -11.42
CA ALA A 4 12.97 11.05 -10.39
C ALA A 4 12.60 10.33 -9.09
N SER A 5 13.15 10.80 -7.97
CA SER A 5 12.82 10.24 -6.65
C SER A 5 11.38 10.57 -6.28
N GLU A 6 10.68 9.61 -5.74
CA GLU A 6 9.24 9.68 -5.42
C GLU A 6 8.98 9.31 -3.97
N SER A 7 7.80 9.64 -3.50
CA SER A 7 7.31 9.15 -2.21
C SER A 7 5.92 8.53 -2.33
N ALA A 8 5.57 7.73 -1.33
CA ALA A 8 4.30 7.04 -1.23
C ALA A 8 3.81 7.03 0.22
N LEU A 9 2.50 7.13 0.38
CA LEU A 9 1.81 6.88 1.64
C LEU A 9 1.24 5.47 1.60
N VAL A 10 1.64 4.63 2.54
CA VAL A 10 1.29 3.21 2.57
C VAL A 10 0.92 2.75 3.97
N VAL A 11 0.05 1.75 4.05
CA VAL A 11 -0.14 0.95 5.27
C VAL A 11 0.69 -0.31 5.12
N LEU A 12 1.68 -0.50 5.98
CA LEU A 12 2.50 -1.71 5.99
C LEU A 12 1.71 -2.88 6.60
N ILE A 13 1.80 -4.05 6.00
CA ILE A 13 1.12 -5.29 6.44
C ILE A 13 2.17 -6.38 6.67
N PRO A 14 2.96 -6.28 7.74
CA PRO A 14 4.02 -7.27 8.03
C PRO A 14 3.47 -8.69 8.23
N GLU A 15 2.21 -8.82 8.68
CA GLU A 15 1.54 -10.10 8.84
C GLU A 15 1.37 -10.88 7.53
N ALA A 16 1.39 -10.18 6.40
CA ALA A 16 1.28 -10.79 5.08
C ALA A 16 2.61 -11.38 4.56
N GLU A 17 3.76 -10.95 5.10
CA GLU A 17 5.08 -11.31 4.56
C GLU A 17 5.30 -12.83 4.53
N ALA A 18 4.81 -13.58 5.51
CA ALA A 18 4.93 -15.05 5.54
C ALA A 18 4.31 -15.73 4.31
N LEU A 19 3.20 -15.18 3.80
CA LEU A 19 2.53 -15.69 2.59
C LEU A 19 3.09 -15.06 1.32
N VAL A 20 3.14 -13.71 1.26
CA VAL A 20 3.38 -13.00 0.00
C VAL A 20 4.85 -12.70 -0.27
N GLY A 21 5.71 -12.72 0.75
CA GLY A 21 7.09 -12.23 0.66
C GLY A 21 7.91 -12.91 -0.43
N ARG A 22 7.83 -14.23 -0.56
CA ARG A 22 8.55 -14.98 -1.59
C ARG A 22 8.06 -14.69 -3.02
N PHE A 23 6.74 -14.44 -3.19
CA PHE A 23 6.16 -14.07 -4.49
C PHE A 23 6.57 -12.66 -4.86
N ARG A 24 6.46 -11.73 -3.92
CA ARG A 24 6.87 -10.34 -4.10
C ARG A 24 8.36 -10.21 -4.43
N ALA A 25 9.22 -10.94 -3.73
CA ALA A 25 10.67 -10.93 -3.99
C ALA A 25 11.02 -11.33 -5.43
N ARG A 26 10.19 -12.18 -6.06
CA ARG A 26 10.41 -12.69 -7.42
C ARG A 26 9.67 -11.91 -8.50
N TYR A 27 8.48 -11.38 -8.17
CA TYR A 27 7.51 -10.93 -9.17
C TYR A 27 6.94 -9.53 -8.90
N ASP A 28 7.43 -8.82 -7.90
CA ASP A 28 7.03 -7.44 -7.63
C ASP A 28 8.26 -6.52 -7.70
N PRO A 29 8.37 -5.67 -8.74
CA PRO A 29 9.49 -4.77 -8.89
C PRO A 29 9.71 -3.84 -7.69
N SER A 30 8.65 -3.44 -7.00
CA SER A 30 8.76 -2.57 -5.81
C SER A 30 9.42 -3.29 -4.63
N ALA A 31 9.16 -4.59 -4.47
CA ALA A 31 9.79 -5.40 -3.43
C ALA A 31 11.30 -5.55 -3.64
N ALA A 32 11.73 -5.69 -4.90
CA ALA A 32 13.16 -5.72 -5.25
C ALA A 32 13.88 -4.42 -4.88
N LEU A 33 13.14 -3.31 -4.80
CA LEU A 33 13.63 -1.99 -4.39
C LEU A 33 13.36 -1.69 -2.90
N GLY A 34 13.02 -2.69 -2.10
CA GLY A 34 12.90 -2.55 -0.65
C GLY A 34 11.51 -2.20 -0.12
N MET A 35 10.46 -2.16 -0.97
CA MET A 35 9.09 -1.91 -0.52
C MET A 35 8.50 -3.15 0.15
N PRO A 36 8.16 -3.11 1.47
CA PRO A 36 7.53 -4.24 2.15
C PRO A 36 6.10 -4.49 1.67
N ALA A 37 5.49 -5.59 2.12
CA ALA A 37 4.06 -5.86 1.89
C ALA A 37 3.22 -4.71 2.45
N HIS A 38 2.34 -4.14 1.62
CA HIS A 38 1.61 -2.92 1.94
C HIS A 38 0.30 -2.80 1.17
N VAL A 39 -0.58 -1.94 1.67
CA VAL A 39 -1.68 -1.34 0.92
C VAL A 39 -1.34 0.12 0.65
N THR A 40 -1.35 0.53 -0.61
CA THR A 40 -1.09 1.93 -0.99
C THR A 40 -2.26 2.82 -0.61
N ILE A 41 -1.97 3.92 0.09
CA ILE A 41 -2.95 4.97 0.40
C ILE A 41 -2.91 6.05 -0.67
N LEU A 42 -1.71 6.53 -1.02
CA LEU A 42 -1.54 7.49 -2.12
C LEU A 42 -0.14 7.36 -2.73
N TYR A 43 -0.10 7.20 -4.06
CA TYR A 43 1.12 7.16 -4.85
C TYR A 43 0.87 7.73 -6.26
N PRO A 44 1.81 8.47 -6.86
CA PRO A 44 2.93 9.12 -6.19
C PRO A 44 2.43 10.26 -5.29
N PHE A 45 3.15 10.55 -4.19
CA PHE A 45 2.79 11.67 -3.31
C PHE A 45 3.58 12.92 -3.71
N LYS A 46 4.66 13.25 -3.03
CA LYS A 46 5.51 14.40 -3.33
C LYS A 46 6.94 13.95 -3.59
N SER A 47 7.69 14.74 -4.33
CA SER A 47 9.13 14.53 -4.41
C SER A 47 9.77 14.60 -3.02
N PRO A 48 10.78 13.78 -2.70
CA PRO A 48 11.40 13.79 -1.37
C PRO A 48 11.87 15.18 -0.92
N GLY A 49 12.34 16.02 -1.85
CA GLY A 49 12.75 17.40 -1.58
C GLY A 49 11.60 18.34 -1.17
N ASP A 50 10.36 17.99 -1.51
CA ASP A 50 9.15 18.78 -1.20
C ASP A 50 8.46 18.32 0.09
N LEU A 51 9.03 17.33 0.79
CA LEU A 51 8.52 16.82 2.07
C LEU A 51 8.97 17.72 3.24
N ALA A 52 8.53 18.97 3.20
CA ALA A 52 8.85 19.96 4.21
C ALA A 52 8.13 19.70 5.55
N PRO A 53 8.59 20.29 6.68
CA PRO A 53 8.01 20.06 8.00
C PRO A 53 6.52 20.37 8.11
N ASP A 54 6.01 21.36 7.36
CA ASP A 54 4.58 21.69 7.33
C ASP A 54 3.74 20.61 6.62
N VAL A 55 4.28 19.99 5.57
CA VAL A 55 3.66 18.84 4.91
C VAL A 55 3.54 17.66 5.91
N LEU A 56 4.61 17.36 6.65
CA LEU A 56 4.62 16.29 7.64
C LEU A 56 3.64 16.57 8.79
N ARG A 57 3.59 17.81 9.28
CA ARG A 57 2.61 18.22 10.33
C ARG A 57 1.17 18.08 9.83
N LYS A 58 0.90 18.47 8.58
CA LYS A 58 -0.43 18.35 7.99
C LYS A 58 -0.84 16.89 7.86
N LEU A 59 0.05 15.99 7.39
CA LEU A 59 -0.20 14.55 7.35
C LEU A 59 -0.49 13.98 8.73
N ALA A 60 0.30 14.35 9.75
CA ALA A 60 0.09 13.91 11.12
C ALA A 60 -1.29 14.33 11.64
N GLY A 61 -1.72 15.55 11.40
CA GLY A 61 -3.05 16.05 11.76
C GLY A 61 -4.18 15.31 11.06
N LEU A 62 -4.03 15.03 9.76
CA LEU A 62 -5.02 14.28 8.98
C LEU A 62 -5.17 12.85 9.53
N PHE A 63 -4.07 12.12 9.68
CA PHE A 63 -4.13 10.72 10.10
C PHE A 63 -4.55 10.55 11.56
N SER A 64 -4.17 11.44 12.45
CA SER A 64 -4.62 11.40 13.85
C SER A 64 -6.14 11.56 14.01
N SER A 65 -6.81 12.13 13.02
CA SER A 65 -8.29 12.26 13.01
C SER A 65 -9.01 10.98 12.58
N CYS A 66 -8.29 10.01 12.02
CA CYS A 66 -8.86 8.73 11.60
C CYS A 66 -8.64 7.68 12.69
N PRO A 67 -9.66 6.89 13.08
CA PRO A 67 -9.47 5.82 14.05
C PRO A 67 -8.63 4.69 13.48
N ALA A 68 -7.82 4.06 14.33
CA ALA A 68 -7.20 2.77 14.02
C ALA A 68 -8.27 1.71 13.75
N PHE A 69 -7.98 0.72 12.92
CA PHE A 69 -8.93 -0.31 12.53
C PHE A 69 -8.25 -1.65 12.29
N THR A 70 -9.04 -2.72 12.31
CA THR A 70 -8.59 -4.07 11.92
C THR A 70 -9.10 -4.40 10.52
N ALA A 71 -8.26 -4.99 9.70
CA ALA A 71 -8.63 -5.51 8.38
C ALA A 71 -8.23 -6.98 8.26
N ALA A 72 -8.94 -7.72 7.42
CA ALA A 72 -8.59 -9.09 7.06
C ALA A 72 -8.41 -9.19 5.54
N PHE A 73 -7.41 -9.94 5.12
CA PHE A 73 -7.21 -10.31 3.73
C PHE A 73 -7.70 -11.74 3.56
N THR A 74 -8.87 -11.90 2.92
CA THR A 74 -9.57 -13.18 2.80
C THR A 74 -9.64 -13.68 1.36
N GLN A 75 -9.50 -12.75 0.42
CA GLN A 75 -9.69 -13.01 -1.01
C GLN A 75 -8.53 -12.43 -1.81
N TRP A 76 -8.29 -13.02 -2.96
CA TRP A 76 -7.36 -12.53 -3.96
C TRP A 76 -8.13 -12.15 -5.24
N GLY A 77 -7.54 -11.27 -6.03
CA GLY A 77 -8.10 -10.78 -7.27
C GLY A 77 -7.01 -10.40 -8.28
N HIS A 78 -7.44 -9.95 -9.46
CA HIS A 78 -6.54 -9.52 -10.53
C HIS A 78 -6.90 -8.15 -11.08
N PHE A 79 -5.87 -7.36 -11.36
CA PHE A 79 -5.87 -6.39 -12.44
C PHE A 79 -5.18 -7.03 -13.66
N PRO A 80 -5.15 -6.38 -14.83
CA PRO A 80 -4.58 -6.99 -16.03
C PRO A 80 -3.17 -7.57 -15.88
N ASN A 81 -2.33 -6.96 -15.05
CA ASN A 81 -0.95 -7.36 -14.82
C ASN A 81 -0.59 -7.56 -13.34
N VAL A 82 -1.57 -7.63 -12.45
CA VAL A 82 -1.36 -7.72 -11.00
C VAL A 82 -2.22 -8.79 -10.38
N LEU A 83 -1.59 -9.66 -9.58
CA LEU A 83 -2.26 -10.52 -8.59
C LEU A 83 -2.20 -9.81 -7.24
N TYR A 84 -3.33 -9.69 -6.54
CA TYR A 84 -3.39 -8.99 -5.26
C TYR A 84 -4.28 -9.69 -4.23
N LEU A 85 -4.07 -9.36 -2.96
CA LEU A 85 -5.00 -9.66 -1.87
C LEU A 85 -5.90 -8.45 -1.61
N ALA A 86 -7.19 -8.70 -1.43
CA ALA A 86 -8.19 -7.68 -1.15
C ALA A 86 -8.45 -7.58 0.36
N PRO A 87 -8.35 -6.37 0.96
CA PRO A 87 -8.69 -6.16 2.37
C PRO A 87 -10.21 -6.12 2.59
N THR A 88 -10.64 -6.60 3.74
CA THR A 88 -12.03 -6.52 4.21
C THR A 88 -12.06 -6.06 5.68
N PRO A 89 -12.71 -4.94 6.01
CA PRO A 89 -13.32 -3.98 5.09
C PRO A 89 -12.28 -3.18 4.31
N ASP A 90 -12.61 -2.73 3.11
CA ASP A 90 -11.77 -1.86 2.29
C ASP A 90 -12.05 -0.36 2.54
N GLU A 91 -13.24 -0.05 3.07
CA GLU A 91 -13.70 1.32 3.32
C GLU A 91 -12.74 2.18 4.15
N PRO A 92 -12.13 1.69 5.26
CA PRO A 92 -11.18 2.50 6.01
C PRO A 92 -9.96 2.93 5.19
N PHE A 93 -9.47 2.07 4.30
CA PHE A 93 -8.37 2.43 3.38
C PHE A 93 -8.79 3.49 2.37
N ARG A 94 -10.01 3.38 1.81
CA ARG A 94 -10.58 4.39 0.90
C ARG A 94 -10.70 5.75 1.58
N LYS A 95 -11.18 5.77 2.84
CA LYS A 95 -11.27 7.00 3.64
C LYS A 95 -9.92 7.66 3.86
N LEU A 96 -8.86 6.89 4.12
CA LEU A 96 -7.50 7.43 4.23
C LEU A 96 -7.05 8.07 2.92
N THR A 97 -7.32 7.42 1.78
CA THR A 97 -6.99 7.97 0.45
C THR A 97 -7.76 9.27 0.17
N GLU A 98 -9.07 9.29 0.43
CA GLU A 98 -9.90 10.48 0.27
C GLU A 98 -9.43 11.64 1.12
N LEU A 99 -9.10 11.37 2.38
CA LEU A 99 -8.64 12.38 3.33
C LEU A 99 -7.34 13.05 2.86
N VAL A 100 -6.38 12.25 2.39
CA VAL A 100 -5.12 12.78 1.86
C VAL A 100 -5.37 13.54 0.55
N SER A 101 -6.20 13.02 -0.35
CA SER A 101 -6.53 13.66 -1.63
C SER A 101 -7.20 15.02 -1.44
N GLN A 102 -8.08 15.15 -0.44
CA GLN A 102 -8.70 16.42 -0.08
C GLN A 102 -7.70 17.39 0.56
N GLY A 103 -6.80 16.88 1.38
CA GLY A 103 -5.74 17.68 2.01
C GLY A 103 -4.66 18.14 1.03
N PHE A 104 -4.39 17.37 -0.01
CA PHE A 104 -3.33 17.60 -1.00
C PHE A 104 -3.90 17.39 -2.43
N PRO A 105 -4.79 18.26 -2.89
CA PRO A 105 -5.46 18.10 -4.19
C PRO A 105 -4.50 18.15 -5.38
N GLU A 106 -3.30 18.69 -5.20
CA GLU A 106 -2.23 18.72 -6.20
C GLU A 106 -1.56 17.35 -6.42
N THR A 107 -1.84 16.35 -5.56
CA THR A 107 -1.27 15.01 -5.66
C THR A 107 -2.38 13.95 -5.79
N PRO A 108 -3.08 13.89 -6.93
CA PRO A 108 -4.13 12.89 -7.11
C PRO A 108 -3.53 11.47 -7.13
N PRO A 109 -4.22 10.46 -6.56
CA PRO A 109 -3.76 9.07 -6.60
C PRO A 109 -3.48 8.61 -8.03
N TYR A 110 -2.33 7.97 -8.24
CA TYR A 110 -1.87 7.49 -9.55
C TYR A 110 -1.91 8.57 -10.67
N GLY A 111 -1.65 9.84 -10.29
CA GLY A 111 -1.69 10.95 -11.25
C GLY A 111 -3.08 11.21 -11.83
N GLY A 112 -4.15 10.74 -11.19
CA GLY A 112 -5.53 10.87 -11.68
C GLY A 112 -5.90 9.91 -12.80
N GLN A 113 -5.11 8.84 -13.04
CA GLN A 113 -5.34 7.90 -14.13
C GLN A 113 -6.56 6.98 -13.95
N PHE A 114 -7.01 6.80 -12.70
CA PHE A 114 -8.11 5.89 -12.36
C PHE A 114 -9.27 6.65 -11.73
N ALA A 115 -10.48 6.35 -12.18
CA ALA A 115 -11.71 6.93 -11.63
C ALA A 115 -12.04 6.39 -10.23
N GLU A 116 -11.62 5.17 -9.94
CA GLU A 116 -11.82 4.50 -8.66
C GLU A 116 -10.51 3.86 -8.20
N ILE A 117 -10.19 4.05 -6.91
CA ILE A 117 -9.04 3.42 -6.27
C ILE A 117 -9.54 2.21 -5.49
N ILE A 118 -9.03 1.04 -5.85
CA ILE A 118 -9.34 -0.23 -5.19
C ILE A 118 -8.19 -0.57 -4.24
N PRO A 119 -8.39 -0.55 -2.91
CA PRO A 119 -7.38 -0.97 -1.96
C PRO A 119 -6.95 -2.42 -2.20
N HIS A 120 -5.65 -2.65 -2.29
CA HIS A 120 -5.09 -3.96 -2.57
C HIS A 120 -3.67 -4.09 -2.02
N LEU A 121 -3.29 -5.34 -1.73
CA LEU A 121 -1.92 -5.72 -1.40
C LEU A 121 -1.36 -6.56 -2.55
N THR A 122 -0.40 -6.03 -3.28
CA THR A 122 0.21 -6.71 -4.43
C THR A 122 0.96 -7.96 -4.00
N VAL A 123 0.69 -9.07 -4.67
CA VAL A 123 1.41 -10.34 -4.55
C VAL A 123 2.43 -10.51 -5.67
N ALA A 124 2.03 -10.21 -6.89
CA ALA A 124 2.87 -10.29 -8.09
C ALA A 124 2.42 -9.26 -9.14
N GLN A 125 3.37 -8.72 -9.87
CA GLN A 125 3.12 -7.77 -10.96
C GLN A 125 4.04 -8.07 -12.14
N LEU A 126 3.47 -8.47 -13.28
CA LEU A 126 4.21 -8.72 -14.51
C LEU A 126 3.31 -8.63 -15.74
N ASP A 127 3.92 -8.27 -16.88
CA ASP A 127 3.19 -8.01 -18.12
C ASP A 127 2.94 -9.28 -18.98
N ASP A 128 3.34 -10.47 -18.48
CA ASP A 128 3.07 -11.75 -19.11
C ASP A 128 1.81 -12.41 -18.52
N PRO A 129 0.66 -12.40 -19.21
CA PRO A 129 -0.60 -12.95 -18.69
C PRO A 129 -0.53 -14.45 -18.40
N GLN A 130 0.18 -15.22 -19.24
CA GLN A 130 0.30 -16.67 -19.04
C GLN A 130 1.13 -16.97 -17.79
N ARG A 131 2.24 -16.24 -17.63
CA ARG A 131 3.08 -16.39 -16.45
C ARG A 131 2.36 -15.95 -15.18
N LEU A 132 1.58 -14.86 -15.23
CA LEU A 132 0.76 -14.42 -14.12
C LEU A 132 -0.30 -15.46 -13.74
N HIS A 133 -0.91 -16.11 -14.72
CA HIS A 133 -1.85 -17.22 -14.50
C HIS A 133 -1.19 -18.39 -13.75
N ASP A 134 0.00 -18.81 -14.17
CA ASP A 134 0.74 -19.90 -13.51
C ASP A 134 1.11 -19.55 -12.07
N ILE A 135 1.57 -18.32 -11.84
CA ILE A 135 1.90 -17.79 -10.50
C ILE A 135 0.64 -17.77 -9.62
N THR A 136 -0.50 -17.38 -10.17
CA THR A 136 -1.78 -17.37 -9.45
C THR A 136 -2.15 -18.78 -8.98
N ARG A 137 -1.99 -19.78 -9.81
CA ARG A 137 -2.26 -21.19 -9.44
C ARG A 137 -1.32 -21.69 -8.33
N GLU A 138 -0.05 -21.30 -8.39
CA GLU A 138 0.92 -21.59 -7.32
C GLU A 138 0.54 -20.90 -6.02
N PHE A 139 0.18 -19.60 -6.12
CA PHE A 139 -0.23 -18.80 -4.97
C PHE A 139 -1.48 -19.38 -4.28
N GLN A 140 -2.50 -19.75 -5.05
CA GLN A 140 -3.74 -20.34 -4.51
C GLN A 140 -3.49 -21.54 -3.61
N ARG A 141 -2.62 -22.46 -4.03
CA ARG A 141 -2.30 -23.67 -3.25
C ARG A 141 -1.68 -23.35 -1.88
N VAL A 142 -0.89 -22.27 -1.83
CA VAL A 142 -0.25 -21.84 -0.58
C VAL A 142 -1.22 -21.00 0.27
N ALA A 143 -2.03 -20.17 -0.38
CA ALA A 143 -2.95 -19.26 0.29
C ALA A 143 -4.03 -19.98 1.11
N GLU A 144 -4.51 -21.15 0.67
CA GLU A 144 -5.54 -21.93 1.37
C GLU A 144 -5.22 -22.19 2.85
N SER A 145 -3.95 -22.37 3.19
CA SER A 145 -3.51 -22.63 4.57
C SER A 145 -3.11 -21.37 5.36
N HIS A 146 -3.05 -20.20 4.70
CA HIS A 146 -2.57 -18.96 5.31
C HIS A 146 -3.66 -17.89 5.45
N LEU A 147 -4.72 -17.97 4.63
CA LEU A 147 -5.83 -17.01 4.71
C LEU A 147 -6.87 -17.46 5.76
N PRO A 148 -7.52 -16.53 6.45
CA PRO A 148 -7.38 -15.08 6.37
C PRO A 148 -6.13 -14.55 7.08
N ILE A 149 -5.51 -13.50 6.53
CA ILE A 149 -4.50 -12.71 7.24
C ILE A 149 -5.21 -11.56 7.92
N ARG A 150 -5.02 -11.39 9.22
CA ARG A 150 -5.57 -10.27 10.00
C ARG A 150 -4.45 -9.28 10.34
N ALA A 151 -4.75 -8.01 10.21
CA ALA A 151 -3.82 -6.93 10.49
C ALA A 151 -4.50 -5.81 11.28
N ASP A 152 -3.84 -5.32 12.31
CA ASP A 152 -4.25 -4.12 13.04
C ASP A 152 -3.55 -2.92 12.42
N VAL A 153 -4.34 -2.05 11.81
CA VAL A 153 -3.86 -0.84 11.14
C VAL A 153 -3.87 0.31 12.15
N THR A 154 -2.70 0.68 12.62
CA THR A 154 -2.51 1.71 13.65
C THR A 154 -1.74 2.94 13.17
N GLU A 155 -1.16 2.88 11.97
CA GLU A 155 -0.36 3.97 11.42
C GLU A 155 -0.33 3.93 9.88
N VAL A 156 0.01 5.07 9.29
CA VAL A 156 0.38 5.19 7.88
C VAL A 156 1.86 5.54 7.81
N ALA A 157 2.60 4.87 6.94
CA ALA A 157 4.00 5.17 6.68
C ALA A 157 4.16 6.05 5.44
N LEU A 158 4.98 7.08 5.53
CA LEU A 158 5.52 7.81 4.40
C LEU A 158 6.84 7.17 4.03
N MET A 159 6.92 6.68 2.81
CA MET A 159 8.13 6.10 2.24
C MET A 159 8.64 6.94 1.09
N ASP A 160 9.94 6.97 0.90
CA ASP A 160 10.58 7.54 -0.29
C ASP A 160 11.65 6.59 -0.85
N ASN A 161 11.97 6.81 -2.13
CA ASN A 161 12.99 6.05 -2.84
C ASN A 161 14.22 6.91 -3.19
N GLU A 162 14.47 7.94 -2.41
CA GLU A 162 15.70 8.74 -2.57
C GLU A 162 16.93 7.84 -2.39
N GLY A 163 17.80 7.82 -3.41
CA GLY A 163 18.94 6.90 -3.45
C GLY A 163 18.61 5.52 -4.05
N GLY A 164 17.43 5.32 -4.65
CA GLY A 164 17.06 4.15 -5.44
C GLY A 164 16.37 3.02 -4.69
N TYR A 165 16.26 3.11 -3.36
CA TYR A 165 15.60 2.11 -2.52
C TYR A 165 14.53 2.76 -1.65
N TRP A 166 13.38 2.09 -1.52
CA TRP A 166 12.31 2.52 -0.65
C TRP A 166 12.71 2.41 0.82
N ARG A 167 12.51 3.50 1.55
CA ARG A 167 12.79 3.59 2.99
C ARG A 167 11.66 4.33 3.69
N ILE A 168 11.42 3.97 4.93
CA ILE A 168 10.47 4.69 5.78
C ILE A 168 11.11 6.03 6.17
N ARG A 169 10.44 7.13 5.79
CA ARG A 169 10.82 8.49 6.17
C ARG A 169 10.12 8.95 7.43
N SER A 170 8.83 8.65 7.56
CA SER A 170 8.04 9.03 8.73
C SER A 170 6.90 8.04 8.93
N ARG A 171 6.43 7.92 10.17
CA ARG A 171 5.26 7.15 10.56
C ARG A 171 4.24 8.08 11.21
N PHE A 172 2.99 7.95 10.85
CA PHE A 172 1.89 8.76 11.35
C PHE A 172 0.87 7.86 12.05
N PRO A 173 0.81 7.91 13.40
CA PRO A 173 -0.20 7.17 14.15
C PRO A 173 -1.62 7.61 13.75
N LEU A 174 -2.51 6.63 13.61
CA LEU A 174 -3.95 6.86 13.57
C LEU A 174 -4.47 7.19 14.97
N GLY A 175 -5.65 7.79 15.04
CA GLY A 175 -6.31 8.07 16.31
C GLY A 175 -6.71 6.80 17.06
N THR A 176 -7.06 6.94 18.33
CA THR A 176 -7.49 5.81 19.16
C THR A 176 -8.77 5.18 18.60
N HIS A 177 -8.87 3.85 18.73
CA HIS A 177 -10.08 3.10 18.40
C HIS A 177 -11.25 3.66 19.19
N GLN A 178 -12.28 4.22 18.53
CA GLN A 178 -13.55 4.47 19.20
C GLN A 178 -14.17 3.10 19.50
N LYS A 179 -14.11 2.67 20.76
CA LYS A 179 -14.94 1.56 21.23
C LYS A 179 -16.39 2.09 21.25
N ASN A 180 -17.21 1.61 20.33
CA ASN A 180 -18.66 1.66 20.47
C ASN A 180 -19.09 0.64 21.51
#